data_8fe6f036b499a7c848cfa04501294ff6
#
_entry.id   8fe6f036b499a7c848cfa04501294ff6
#
_cell.length_a   1.000
_cell.length_b   1.000
_cell.length_c   1.000
_cell.angle_alpha   90.00
_cell.angle_beta   90.00
_cell.angle_gamma   90.00
#
_symmetry.space_group_name_H-M   'P 1'
#
loop_
_entity.id
_entity.type
_entity.pdbx_description
1 polymer ?
#
loop_
_entity_poly.entity_id
_entity_poly.type
_entity_poly.pdbx_seq_one_letter_code
_entity_poly.pdbx_strand_id
1 'polypeptide(L)'
;MSRIVYLDNNATTQMAPEVIEAVAQVESSVFGNASSMHTFGRRAGALVEDARLKVAQLLECETSEITFTSGASEANNTIFMIAKSLIEKRGSGRIVTSAVEHPSIIETVKYLKSIGIHVDLAPVGKDGRVIMSELEKLMGPDVVLTSIMTGNNETGAIMDIATISQMAHKCGSLMHTDATQAIGKIKVSCKEWNLDYLSCSGHKFYGPKGVGVLVAKKGVPFMPFVHGGEQEHGRRAGTYNTAAIYGLGIAAKLAMDGLEQENKMLWAMRERLREGIVKAIPNVVVNGSQEHCLTGTLDVSF
;
A
#
# COMPACT_ATOMS: atom_id res chain seq x y z
N MET A 1 4.00 -17.05 -33.39
CA MET A 1 3.43 -17.21 -32.04
C MET A 1 2.38 -16.14 -31.86
N SER A 2 1.17 -16.47 -31.39
CA SER A 2 0.16 -15.48 -31.05
C SER A 2 0.68 -14.58 -29.92
N ARG A 3 0.50 -13.25 -30.04
CA ARG A 3 0.88 -12.29 -29.01
C ARG A 3 0.01 -12.54 -27.77
N ILE A 4 0.62 -12.85 -26.63
CA ILE A 4 -0.07 -12.95 -25.35
C ILE A 4 -0.23 -11.53 -24.80
N VAL A 5 -1.45 -11.17 -24.38
CA VAL A 5 -1.77 -9.87 -23.77
C VAL A 5 -2.29 -10.15 -22.35
N TYR A 6 -1.65 -9.51 -21.36
CA TYR A 6 -2.06 -9.56 -19.95
C TYR A 6 -2.58 -8.18 -19.53
N LEU A 7 -3.84 -8.10 -19.13
CA LEU A 7 -4.53 -6.85 -18.76
C LEU A 7 -4.93 -6.77 -17.28
N ASP A 8 -4.57 -7.77 -16.48
CA ASP A 8 -4.94 -7.85 -15.06
C ASP A 8 -3.81 -7.34 -14.13
N ASN A 9 -3.20 -6.18 -14.49
CA ASN A 9 -2.08 -5.64 -13.72
C ASN A 9 -2.48 -5.10 -12.34
N ASN A 10 -3.76 -4.83 -12.10
CA ASN A 10 -4.26 -4.49 -10.77
C ASN A 10 -4.27 -5.69 -9.82
N ALA A 11 -4.42 -6.91 -10.31
CA ALA A 11 -4.28 -8.12 -9.50
C ALA A 11 -2.81 -8.40 -9.14
N THR A 12 -1.91 -8.34 -10.12
CA THR A 12 -0.45 -8.48 -9.94
C THR A 12 0.26 -8.03 -11.20
N THR A 13 1.50 -7.56 -11.08
CA THR A 13 2.34 -7.24 -12.25
C THR A 13 3.38 -8.33 -12.48
N GLN A 14 3.87 -8.45 -13.72
CA GLN A 14 5.08 -9.20 -14.01
C GLN A 14 6.27 -8.47 -13.38
N MET A 15 7.21 -9.21 -12.77
CA MET A 15 8.44 -8.58 -12.29
C MET A 15 9.21 -7.94 -13.46
N ALA A 16 9.78 -6.76 -13.22
CA ALA A 16 10.68 -6.13 -14.19
C ALA A 16 11.93 -7.01 -14.42
N PRO A 17 12.50 -7.02 -15.65
CA PRO A 17 13.71 -7.79 -15.93
C PRO A 17 14.85 -7.53 -14.97
N GLU A 18 15.07 -6.25 -14.61
CA GLU A 18 16.11 -5.81 -13.66
C GLU A 18 15.86 -6.35 -12.25
N VAL A 19 14.60 -6.49 -11.87
CA VAL A 19 14.20 -7.08 -10.58
C VAL A 19 14.45 -8.58 -10.59
N ILE A 20 14.11 -9.27 -11.68
CA ILE A 20 14.37 -10.73 -11.85
C ILE A 20 15.87 -11.01 -11.74
N GLU A 21 16.69 -10.24 -12.44
CA GLU A 21 18.15 -10.37 -12.43
C GLU A 21 18.70 -10.13 -11.01
N ALA A 22 18.28 -9.06 -10.34
CA ALA A 22 18.72 -8.73 -8.98
C ALA A 22 18.35 -9.83 -7.98
N VAL A 23 17.12 -10.34 -8.02
CA VAL A 23 16.67 -11.45 -7.16
C VAL A 23 17.49 -12.69 -7.42
N ALA A 24 17.68 -13.10 -8.68
CA ALA A 24 18.46 -14.28 -9.04
C ALA A 24 19.94 -14.18 -8.59
N GLN A 25 20.53 -12.98 -8.72
CA GLN A 25 21.89 -12.71 -8.26
C GLN A 25 22.02 -12.89 -6.74
N VAL A 26 21.06 -12.32 -5.97
CA VAL A 26 21.09 -12.46 -4.51
C VAL A 26 20.89 -13.91 -4.09
N GLU A 27 19.91 -14.62 -4.63
CA GLU A 27 19.65 -16.02 -4.32
C GLU A 27 20.87 -16.91 -4.62
N SER A 28 21.61 -16.63 -5.68
CA SER A 28 22.78 -17.45 -6.07
C SER A 28 24.06 -17.13 -5.29
N SER A 29 24.20 -15.93 -4.72
CA SER A 29 25.50 -15.45 -4.19
C SER A 29 25.48 -14.88 -2.78
N VAL A 30 24.30 -14.60 -2.18
CA VAL A 30 24.16 -13.97 -0.86
C VAL A 30 23.23 -14.79 0.05
N PHE A 31 23.74 -15.90 0.55
CA PHE A 31 22.99 -16.84 1.39
C PHE A 31 23.12 -16.57 2.90
N GLY A 32 23.86 -15.55 3.31
CA GLY A 32 24.06 -15.21 4.73
C GLY A 32 22.79 -14.67 5.38
N ASN A 33 22.61 -14.98 6.69
CA ASN A 33 21.52 -14.35 7.46
C ASN A 33 21.86 -12.89 7.71
N ALA A 34 21.00 -11.97 7.27
CA ALA A 34 21.20 -10.51 7.38
C ALA A 34 21.37 -10.02 8.84
N SER A 35 20.92 -10.79 9.84
CA SER A 35 21.08 -10.46 11.27
C SER A 35 22.42 -10.92 11.84
N SER A 36 23.27 -11.64 11.09
CA SER A 36 24.56 -12.16 11.59
C SER A 36 25.67 -11.13 11.46
N MET A 37 26.54 -11.04 12.47
CA MET A 37 27.63 -10.05 12.52
C MET A 37 28.87 -10.43 11.68
N HIS A 38 28.97 -11.66 11.17
CA HIS A 38 30.08 -12.07 10.32
C HIS A 38 29.92 -11.58 8.86
N THR A 39 30.97 -11.73 8.06
CA THR A 39 31.04 -11.15 6.70
C THR A 39 29.85 -11.52 5.79
N PHE A 40 29.39 -12.77 5.80
CA PHE A 40 28.25 -13.20 4.98
C PHE A 40 26.94 -12.50 5.42
N GLY A 41 26.71 -12.36 6.74
CA GLY A 41 25.56 -11.67 7.28
C GLY A 41 25.59 -10.18 6.97
N ARG A 42 26.73 -9.51 7.19
CA ARG A 42 26.88 -8.08 6.84
C ARG A 42 26.62 -7.80 5.36
N ARG A 43 27.03 -8.70 4.46
CA ARG A 43 26.76 -8.57 3.02
C ARG A 43 25.27 -8.65 2.73
N ALA A 44 24.55 -9.58 3.35
CA ALA A 44 23.09 -9.69 3.22
C ALA A 44 22.38 -8.48 3.85
N GLY A 45 22.80 -8.06 5.05
CA GLY A 45 22.25 -6.88 5.73
C GLY A 45 22.42 -5.59 4.92
N ALA A 46 23.56 -5.41 4.25
CA ALA A 46 23.78 -4.26 3.38
C ALA A 46 22.78 -4.16 2.23
N LEU A 47 22.35 -5.30 1.65
CA LEU A 47 21.32 -5.32 0.60
C LEU A 47 19.95 -4.97 1.16
N VAL A 48 19.63 -5.40 2.38
CA VAL A 48 18.37 -5.04 3.06
C VAL A 48 18.32 -3.52 3.31
N GLU A 49 19.41 -2.93 3.79
CA GLU A 49 19.46 -1.49 4.08
C GLU A 49 19.49 -0.65 2.79
N ASP A 50 20.15 -1.09 1.72
CA ASP A 50 20.07 -0.44 0.41
C ASP A 50 18.64 -0.42 -0.14
N ALA A 51 17.91 -1.54 -0.02
CA ALA A 51 16.49 -1.60 -0.38
C ALA A 51 15.63 -0.68 0.49
N ARG A 52 15.91 -0.63 1.80
CA ARG A 52 15.19 0.26 2.74
C ARG A 52 15.38 1.73 2.36
N LEU A 53 16.58 2.14 1.98
CA LEU A 53 16.87 3.50 1.52
C LEU A 53 16.06 3.85 0.27
N LYS A 54 16.04 2.97 -0.74
CA LYS A 54 15.29 3.20 -1.98
C LYS A 54 13.78 3.29 -1.75
N VAL A 55 13.24 2.44 -0.87
CA VAL A 55 11.83 2.49 -0.48
C VAL A 55 11.52 3.77 0.30
N ALA A 56 12.40 4.21 1.21
CA ALA A 56 12.23 5.46 1.93
C ALA A 56 12.20 6.67 1.00
N GLN A 57 13.05 6.68 -0.02
CA GLN A 57 13.05 7.71 -1.06
C GLN A 57 11.76 7.73 -1.87
N LEU A 58 11.26 6.55 -2.30
CA LEU A 58 9.99 6.42 -3.04
C LEU A 58 8.78 6.94 -2.25
N LEU A 59 8.76 6.71 -0.93
CA LEU A 59 7.64 7.06 -0.05
C LEU A 59 7.80 8.41 0.66
N GLU A 60 8.94 9.09 0.44
CA GLU A 60 9.32 10.33 1.14
C GLU A 60 9.19 10.22 2.67
N CYS A 61 9.81 9.16 3.24
CA CYS A 61 9.85 8.91 4.68
C CYS A 61 11.28 8.60 5.15
N GLU A 62 11.48 8.48 6.47
CA GLU A 62 12.75 8.08 7.06
C GLU A 62 12.95 6.55 6.94
N THR A 63 14.20 6.10 6.77
CA THR A 63 14.52 4.66 6.74
C THR A 63 14.09 3.94 8.02
N SER A 64 14.18 4.61 9.17
CA SER A 64 13.77 4.09 10.47
C SER A 64 12.26 3.87 10.62
N GLU A 65 11.44 4.42 9.71
CA GLU A 65 9.99 4.28 9.70
C GLU A 65 9.52 3.06 8.91
N ILE A 66 10.41 2.46 8.12
CA ILE A 66 10.10 1.31 7.28
C ILE A 66 10.23 0.00 8.07
N THR A 67 9.26 -0.88 7.85
CA THR A 67 9.27 -2.28 8.29
C THR A 67 8.89 -3.14 7.09
N PHE A 68 9.76 -4.08 6.70
CA PHE A 68 9.45 -5.05 5.66
C PHE A 68 8.48 -6.11 6.17
N THR A 69 7.48 -6.43 5.36
CA THR A 69 6.42 -7.42 5.65
C THR A 69 6.33 -8.42 4.51
N SER A 70 5.47 -9.43 4.63
CA SER A 70 5.18 -10.37 3.53
C SER A 70 4.29 -9.77 2.43
N GLY A 71 3.73 -8.59 2.65
CA GLY A 71 2.85 -7.87 1.73
C GLY A 71 1.93 -6.90 2.46
N ALA A 72 1.13 -6.15 1.70
CA ALA A 72 0.19 -5.19 2.25
C ALA A 72 -0.85 -5.82 3.18
N SER A 73 -1.24 -7.07 2.97
CA SER A 73 -2.19 -7.76 3.85
C SER A 73 -1.66 -7.91 5.28
N GLU A 74 -0.37 -8.27 5.45
CA GLU A 74 0.27 -8.30 6.76
C GLU A 74 0.37 -6.89 7.36
N ALA A 75 0.78 -5.91 6.55
CA ALA A 75 0.89 -4.51 6.97
C ALA A 75 -0.47 -3.95 7.44
N ASN A 76 -1.54 -4.13 6.65
CA ASN A 76 -2.89 -3.70 6.99
C ASN A 76 -3.37 -4.35 8.31
N ASN A 77 -3.22 -5.67 8.43
CA ASN A 77 -3.60 -6.38 9.67
C ASN A 77 -2.83 -5.85 10.87
N THR A 78 -1.52 -5.62 10.75
CA THR A 78 -0.69 -5.06 11.82
C THR A 78 -1.27 -3.74 12.34
N ILE A 79 -1.63 -2.82 11.42
CA ILE A 79 -2.15 -1.50 11.79
C ILE A 79 -3.50 -1.60 12.48
N PHE A 80 -4.40 -2.43 11.99
CA PHE A 80 -5.71 -2.64 12.62
C PHE A 80 -5.60 -3.31 13.99
N MET A 81 -4.61 -4.21 14.21
CA MET A 81 -4.34 -4.77 15.52
C MET A 81 -3.72 -3.75 16.48
N ILE A 82 -2.90 -2.81 15.98
CA ILE A 82 -2.44 -1.67 16.79
C ILE A 82 -3.64 -0.83 17.23
N ALA A 83 -4.56 -0.47 16.33
CA ALA A 83 -5.75 0.29 16.66
C ALA A 83 -6.62 -0.43 17.69
N LYS A 84 -6.83 -1.75 17.54
CA LYS A 84 -7.52 -2.60 18.53
C LYS A 84 -6.87 -2.47 19.91
N SER A 85 -5.55 -2.63 20.00
CA SER A 85 -4.83 -2.53 21.27
C SER A 85 -4.97 -1.16 21.92
N LEU A 86 -4.98 -0.08 21.11
CA LEU A 86 -5.17 1.28 21.62
C LEU A 86 -6.59 1.48 22.16
N ILE A 87 -7.62 0.95 21.48
CA ILE A 87 -9.01 0.99 21.95
C ILE A 87 -9.16 0.23 23.27
N GLU A 88 -8.59 -0.96 23.37
CA GLU A 88 -8.62 -1.77 24.59
C GLU A 88 -7.92 -1.06 25.77
N LYS A 89 -6.77 -0.45 25.54
CA LYS A 89 -6.05 0.33 26.56
C LYS A 89 -6.80 1.59 27.00
N ARG A 90 -7.52 2.24 26.07
CA ARG A 90 -8.36 3.41 26.38
C ARG A 90 -9.67 3.04 27.06
N GLY A 91 -10.13 1.81 26.93
CA GLY A 91 -11.44 1.33 27.34
C GLY A 91 -12.59 1.81 26.44
N SER A 92 -12.31 2.60 25.41
CA SER A 92 -13.28 3.10 24.43
C SER A 92 -12.57 3.58 23.17
N GLY A 93 -13.34 3.68 22.07
CA GLY A 93 -12.87 4.20 20.80
C GLY A 93 -13.42 3.39 19.63
N ARG A 94 -13.21 3.90 18.41
CA ARG A 94 -13.63 3.25 17.17
C ARG A 94 -12.65 3.52 16.03
N ILE A 95 -12.85 2.81 14.93
CA ILE A 95 -12.09 2.94 13.71
C ILE A 95 -13.03 3.48 12.62
N VAL A 96 -12.53 4.35 11.75
CA VAL A 96 -13.22 4.79 10.53
C VAL A 96 -12.43 4.28 9.31
N THR A 97 -13.11 3.63 8.38
CA THR A 97 -12.52 3.18 7.11
C THR A 97 -13.53 3.36 5.98
N SER A 98 -13.14 3.11 4.71
CA SER A 98 -14.07 3.24 3.61
C SER A 98 -14.85 1.94 3.33
N ALA A 99 -15.99 2.06 2.64
CA ALA A 99 -16.78 0.90 2.21
C ALA A 99 -16.14 0.11 1.05
N VAL A 100 -15.06 0.64 0.45
CA VAL A 100 -14.45 0.09 -0.78
C VAL A 100 -13.00 -0.36 -0.59
N GLU A 101 -12.60 -0.59 0.66
CA GLU A 101 -11.26 -1.08 0.98
C GLU A 101 -10.99 -2.48 0.41
N HIS A 102 -9.72 -2.78 0.25
CA HIS A 102 -9.26 -4.13 -0.14
C HIS A 102 -9.73 -5.19 0.89
N PRO A 103 -10.00 -6.45 0.47
CA PRO A 103 -10.41 -7.54 1.37
C PRO A 103 -9.51 -7.71 2.61
N SER A 104 -8.20 -7.43 2.53
CA SER A 104 -7.32 -7.47 3.71
C SER A 104 -7.71 -6.48 4.82
N ILE A 105 -8.45 -5.42 4.51
CA ILE A 105 -9.03 -4.49 5.48
C ILE A 105 -10.46 -4.89 5.81
N ILE A 106 -11.32 -5.14 4.80
CA ILE A 106 -12.73 -5.46 5.01
C ILE A 106 -12.91 -6.72 5.87
N GLU A 107 -12.14 -7.79 5.62
CA GLU A 107 -12.23 -9.02 6.42
C GLU A 107 -11.66 -8.79 7.85
N THR A 108 -10.61 -7.99 7.98
CA THR A 108 -10.11 -7.58 9.31
C THR A 108 -11.15 -6.75 10.06
N VAL A 109 -11.88 -5.86 9.39
CA VAL A 109 -13.00 -5.09 9.98
C VAL A 109 -14.12 -6.03 10.45
N LYS A 110 -14.50 -7.03 9.66
CA LYS A 110 -15.50 -8.03 10.08
C LYS A 110 -15.06 -8.77 11.33
N TYR A 111 -13.80 -9.21 11.37
CA TYR A 111 -13.21 -9.83 12.56
C TYR A 111 -13.27 -8.90 13.77
N LEU A 112 -12.84 -7.65 13.65
CA LEU A 112 -12.87 -6.68 14.74
C LEU A 112 -14.27 -6.42 15.26
N LYS A 113 -15.26 -6.29 14.38
CA LYS A 113 -16.68 -6.16 14.75
C LYS A 113 -17.17 -7.39 15.51
N SER A 114 -16.75 -8.59 15.11
CA SER A 114 -17.15 -9.83 15.80
C SER A 114 -16.66 -9.96 17.24
N ILE A 115 -15.60 -9.23 17.58
CA ILE A 115 -15.03 -9.17 18.93
C ILE A 115 -15.38 -7.86 19.68
N GLY A 116 -16.36 -7.09 19.18
CA GLY A 116 -16.91 -5.92 19.86
C GLY A 116 -16.20 -4.59 19.58
N ILE A 117 -15.24 -4.52 18.65
CA ILE A 117 -14.63 -3.25 18.22
C ILE A 117 -15.56 -2.54 17.25
N HIS A 118 -15.90 -1.29 17.54
CA HIS A 118 -16.73 -0.47 16.67
C HIS A 118 -15.92 0.02 15.46
N VAL A 119 -16.46 -0.18 14.26
CA VAL A 119 -15.86 0.30 13.00
C VAL A 119 -16.95 0.90 12.11
N ASP A 120 -16.79 2.16 11.74
CA ASP A 120 -17.65 2.85 10.78
C ASP A 120 -17.08 2.76 9.36
N LEU A 121 -18.00 2.67 8.39
CA LEU A 121 -17.65 2.63 6.98
C LEU A 121 -18.11 3.93 6.31
N ALA A 122 -17.16 4.76 5.88
CA ALA A 122 -17.43 5.94 5.09
C ALA A 122 -17.99 5.54 3.71
N PRO A 123 -19.13 6.07 3.29
CA PRO A 123 -19.71 5.79 1.99
C PRO A 123 -18.92 6.44 0.86
N VAL A 124 -19.07 5.89 -0.35
CA VAL A 124 -18.48 6.43 -1.57
C VAL A 124 -19.55 6.92 -2.54
N GLY A 125 -19.19 7.89 -3.37
CA GLY A 125 -20.01 8.38 -4.45
C GLY A 125 -20.03 7.42 -5.66
N LYS A 126 -20.80 7.79 -6.68
CA LYS A 126 -20.84 7.05 -7.96
C LYS A 126 -19.49 7.04 -8.70
N ASP A 127 -18.63 8.00 -8.39
CA ASP A 127 -17.26 8.12 -8.89
C ASP A 127 -16.27 7.20 -8.15
N GLY A 128 -16.75 6.41 -7.18
CA GLY A 128 -15.93 5.49 -6.37
C GLY A 128 -15.09 6.17 -5.29
N ARG A 129 -15.20 7.50 -5.12
CA ARG A 129 -14.46 8.27 -4.10
C ARG A 129 -15.26 8.43 -2.82
N VAL A 130 -14.57 8.51 -1.70
CA VAL A 130 -15.20 8.79 -0.40
C VAL A 130 -15.96 10.13 -0.45
N ILE A 131 -17.21 10.10 0.02
CA ILE A 131 -18.03 11.32 0.17
C ILE A 131 -17.52 12.09 1.38
N MET A 132 -16.75 13.15 1.14
CA MET A 132 -16.05 13.91 2.19
C MET A 132 -16.97 14.45 3.27
N SER A 133 -18.16 14.93 2.91
CA SER A 133 -19.16 15.43 3.87
C SER A 133 -19.74 14.32 4.77
N GLU A 134 -19.80 13.08 4.29
CA GLU A 134 -20.21 11.95 5.10
C GLU A 134 -19.06 11.45 5.98
N LEU A 135 -17.82 11.44 5.45
CA LEU A 135 -16.65 11.15 6.27
C LEU A 135 -16.52 12.14 7.43
N GLU A 136 -16.71 13.44 7.19
CA GLU A 136 -16.64 14.48 8.23
C GLU A 136 -17.61 14.22 9.39
N LYS A 137 -18.81 13.72 9.11
CA LYS A 137 -19.80 13.33 10.15
C LYS A 137 -19.35 12.14 11.00
N LEU A 138 -18.50 11.28 10.44
CA LEU A 138 -17.94 10.15 11.15
C LEU A 138 -16.70 10.53 11.99
N MET A 139 -16.13 11.72 11.80
CA MET A 139 -14.95 12.11 12.56
C MET A 139 -15.31 12.64 13.94
N GLY A 140 -14.54 12.26 14.95
CA GLY A 140 -14.76 12.65 16.33
C GLY A 140 -13.59 12.26 17.25
N PRO A 141 -13.56 12.77 18.51
CA PRO A 141 -12.44 12.54 19.44
C PRO A 141 -12.31 11.10 19.91
N ASP A 142 -13.30 10.26 19.63
CA ASP A 142 -13.33 8.82 19.91
C ASP A 142 -12.78 7.98 18.73
N VAL A 143 -12.47 8.58 17.58
CA VAL A 143 -11.83 7.88 16.46
C VAL A 143 -10.35 7.69 16.76
N VAL A 144 -9.92 6.42 16.86
CA VAL A 144 -8.53 6.04 17.14
C VAL A 144 -7.72 5.91 15.88
N LEU A 145 -8.33 5.39 14.82
CA LEU A 145 -7.70 5.19 13.51
C LEU A 145 -8.68 5.57 12.40
N THR A 146 -8.21 6.38 11.46
CA THR A 146 -8.83 6.61 10.15
C THR A 146 -7.97 5.90 9.10
N SER A 147 -8.56 4.94 8.36
CA SER A 147 -7.86 4.13 7.37
C SER A 147 -8.60 4.22 6.05
N ILE A 148 -8.02 4.90 5.07
CA ILE A 148 -8.63 5.08 3.74
C ILE A 148 -7.58 4.75 2.68
N MET A 149 -7.92 3.84 1.75
CA MET A 149 -7.02 3.48 0.65
C MET A 149 -6.72 4.68 -0.25
N THR A 150 -5.50 4.76 -0.79
CA THR A 150 -5.12 5.85 -1.71
C THR A 150 -5.75 5.68 -3.09
N GLY A 151 -5.75 4.47 -3.62
CA GLY A 151 -6.29 4.16 -4.94
C GLY A 151 -7.07 2.86 -4.92
N ASN A 152 -8.26 2.86 -5.50
CA ASN A 152 -9.11 1.67 -5.53
C ASN A 152 -8.62 0.68 -6.59
N ASN A 153 -8.56 -0.59 -6.22
CA ASN A 153 -8.04 -1.68 -7.07
C ASN A 153 -8.99 -2.10 -8.20
N GLU A 154 -10.28 -1.77 -8.11
CA GLU A 154 -11.28 -2.10 -9.13
C GLU A 154 -11.49 -0.91 -10.07
N THR A 155 -12.00 0.20 -9.56
CA THR A 155 -12.37 1.37 -10.35
C THR A 155 -11.19 2.30 -10.69
N GLY A 156 -10.07 2.17 -9.97
CA GLY A 156 -8.94 3.08 -10.08
C GLY A 156 -9.15 4.44 -9.39
N ALA A 157 -10.28 4.68 -8.74
CA ALA A 157 -10.59 5.96 -8.10
C ALA A 157 -9.51 6.35 -7.06
N ILE A 158 -9.03 7.58 -7.12
CA ILE A 158 -8.00 8.14 -6.23
C ILE A 158 -8.66 8.98 -5.14
N MET A 159 -8.36 8.69 -3.88
CA MET A 159 -8.86 9.44 -2.71
C MET A 159 -7.97 10.64 -2.40
N ASP A 160 -8.56 11.70 -1.86
CA ASP A 160 -7.83 12.88 -1.39
C ASP A 160 -7.24 12.64 0.01
N ILE A 161 -6.15 11.85 0.04
CA ILE A 161 -5.52 11.42 1.29
C ILE A 161 -4.98 12.60 2.10
N ALA A 162 -4.47 13.65 1.45
CA ALA A 162 -3.97 14.82 2.15
C ALA A 162 -5.06 15.52 2.97
N THR A 163 -6.24 15.75 2.37
CA THR A 163 -7.39 16.34 3.06
C THR A 163 -7.93 15.40 4.14
N ILE A 164 -8.03 14.10 3.86
CA ILE A 164 -8.50 13.10 4.83
C ILE A 164 -7.56 13.03 6.04
N SER A 165 -6.25 13.09 5.82
CA SER A 165 -5.25 13.12 6.89
C SER A 165 -5.40 14.34 7.81
N GLN A 166 -5.63 15.52 7.22
CA GLN A 166 -5.90 16.73 8.00
C GLN A 166 -7.17 16.59 8.85
N MET A 167 -8.24 16.01 8.29
CA MET A 167 -9.48 15.74 9.04
C MET A 167 -9.25 14.75 10.18
N ALA A 168 -8.49 13.66 9.95
CA ALA A 168 -8.15 12.68 10.96
C ALA A 168 -7.38 13.31 12.12
N HIS A 169 -6.33 14.05 11.83
CA HIS A 169 -5.51 14.70 12.87
C HIS A 169 -6.25 15.80 13.63
N LYS A 170 -7.17 16.52 12.99
CA LYS A 170 -8.00 17.54 13.66
C LYS A 170 -8.83 16.97 14.80
N CYS A 171 -9.24 15.71 14.73
CA CYS A 171 -9.97 15.05 15.83
C CYS A 171 -9.09 14.12 16.68
N GLY A 172 -7.77 14.10 16.45
CA GLY A 172 -6.82 13.28 17.22
C GLY A 172 -6.74 11.81 16.79
N SER A 173 -7.29 11.47 15.64
CA SER A 173 -7.19 10.13 15.04
C SER A 173 -5.83 9.93 14.37
N LEU A 174 -5.28 8.71 14.47
CA LEU A 174 -4.16 8.28 13.63
C LEU A 174 -4.63 8.08 12.19
N MET A 175 -3.75 8.42 11.22
CA MET A 175 -4.06 8.28 9.79
C MET A 175 -3.25 7.16 9.15
N HIS A 176 -3.96 6.22 8.54
CA HIS A 176 -3.41 5.13 7.70
C HIS A 176 -3.94 5.20 6.27
N THR A 177 -3.10 4.85 5.31
CA THR A 177 -3.55 4.59 3.94
C THR A 177 -2.96 3.29 3.39
N ASP A 178 -3.81 2.46 2.77
CA ASP A 178 -3.34 1.40 1.88
C ASP A 178 -3.00 2.03 0.52
N ALA A 179 -1.70 2.21 0.26
CA ALA A 179 -1.20 2.80 -0.97
C ALA A 179 -0.82 1.75 -2.03
N THR A 180 -1.21 0.50 -1.83
CA THR A 180 -0.78 -0.64 -2.65
C THR A 180 -1.02 -0.43 -4.15
N GLN A 181 -2.14 0.16 -4.53
CA GLN A 181 -2.43 0.46 -5.94
C GLN A 181 -1.85 1.79 -6.42
N ALA A 182 -1.44 2.66 -5.52
CA ALA A 182 -0.95 4.00 -5.86
C ALA A 182 0.56 4.05 -6.14
N ILE A 183 1.35 3.21 -5.44
CA ILE A 183 2.81 3.16 -5.59
C ILE A 183 3.19 2.84 -7.04
N GLY A 184 4.09 3.65 -7.61
CA GLY A 184 4.54 3.54 -8.99
C GLY A 184 3.53 4.04 -10.03
N LYS A 185 2.35 4.52 -9.60
CA LYS A 185 1.31 5.05 -10.50
C LYS A 185 1.00 6.53 -10.24
N ILE A 186 1.14 6.99 -9.01
CA ILE A 186 1.08 8.42 -8.65
C ILE A 186 2.21 8.71 -7.66
N LYS A 187 2.52 10.00 -7.48
CA LYS A 187 3.39 10.41 -6.37
C LYS A 187 2.70 10.11 -5.05
N VAL A 188 3.37 9.36 -4.17
CA VAL A 188 2.92 9.07 -2.80
C VAL A 188 3.95 9.65 -1.85
N SER A 189 3.53 10.50 -0.93
CA SER A 189 4.41 11.17 0.03
C SER A 189 3.88 11.04 1.45
N CYS A 190 4.56 10.25 2.28
CA CYS A 190 4.24 10.15 3.70
C CYS A 190 4.36 11.51 4.40
N LYS A 191 5.35 12.31 3.99
CA LYS A 191 5.63 13.63 4.56
C LYS A 191 4.57 14.67 4.16
N GLU A 192 4.29 14.82 2.86
CA GLU A 192 3.32 15.81 2.35
C GLU A 192 1.91 15.53 2.86
N TRP A 193 1.52 14.25 2.91
CA TRP A 193 0.21 13.83 3.40
C TRP A 193 0.15 13.69 4.92
N ASN A 194 1.29 13.88 5.60
CA ASN A 194 1.41 13.76 7.05
C ASN A 194 0.85 12.43 7.59
N LEU A 195 1.20 11.31 6.97
CA LEU A 195 0.69 9.99 7.35
C LEU A 195 1.32 9.49 8.65
N ASP A 196 0.54 8.78 9.45
CA ASP A 196 1.06 8.02 10.59
C ASP A 196 1.47 6.61 10.17
N TYR A 197 0.69 6.00 9.26
CA TYR A 197 0.99 4.69 8.70
C TYR A 197 0.69 4.63 7.20
N LEU A 198 1.45 3.77 6.50
CA LEU A 198 1.20 3.43 5.11
C LEU A 198 1.50 1.95 4.88
N SER A 199 0.68 1.30 4.07
CA SER A 199 0.90 -0.09 3.61
C SER A 199 1.10 -0.15 2.11
N CYS A 200 2.02 -0.99 1.63
CA CYS A 200 2.11 -1.32 0.22
C CYS A 200 2.70 -2.71 -0.04
N SER A 201 2.59 -3.19 -1.28
CA SER A 201 3.06 -4.51 -1.70
C SER A 201 3.85 -4.43 -3.00
N GLY A 202 5.02 -5.06 -3.04
CA GLY A 202 5.97 -4.97 -4.15
C GLY A 202 5.43 -5.43 -5.49
N HIS A 203 4.62 -6.49 -5.50
CA HIS A 203 4.10 -7.08 -6.74
C HIS A 203 3.09 -6.21 -7.51
N LYS A 204 2.74 -5.03 -7.02
CA LYS A 204 1.84 -4.08 -7.69
C LYS A 204 2.58 -3.02 -8.53
N PHE A 205 3.90 -2.96 -8.37
CA PHE A 205 4.77 -2.07 -9.14
C PHE A 205 6.05 -2.80 -9.59
N TYR A 206 5.84 -3.93 -10.28
CA TYR A 206 6.87 -4.75 -10.91
C TYR A 206 7.91 -5.39 -9.99
N GLY A 207 7.65 -5.40 -8.68
CA GLY A 207 8.46 -6.05 -7.67
C GLY A 207 8.07 -7.52 -7.41
N PRO A 208 8.79 -8.20 -6.50
CA PRO A 208 8.49 -9.58 -6.14
C PRO A 208 7.17 -9.71 -5.37
N LYS A 209 6.52 -10.88 -5.51
CA LYS A 209 5.47 -11.34 -4.59
C LYS A 209 6.08 -11.72 -3.25
N GLY A 210 5.27 -11.72 -2.18
CA GLY A 210 5.72 -12.16 -0.85
C GLY A 210 6.61 -11.15 -0.12
N VAL A 211 6.62 -9.90 -0.57
CA VAL A 211 7.28 -8.77 0.10
C VAL A 211 6.42 -7.52 0.01
N GLY A 212 6.35 -6.79 1.12
CA GLY A 212 5.66 -5.51 1.22
C GLY A 212 6.31 -4.61 2.26
N VAL A 213 5.68 -3.48 2.51
CA VAL A 213 6.17 -2.44 3.41
C VAL A 213 5.03 -1.95 4.29
N LEU A 214 5.35 -1.79 5.56
CA LEU A 214 4.63 -0.98 6.52
C LEU A 214 5.51 0.22 6.87
N VAL A 215 5.04 1.43 6.58
CA VAL A 215 5.62 2.66 7.14
C VAL A 215 4.89 2.98 8.43
N ALA A 216 5.65 3.25 9.49
CA ALA A 216 5.14 3.76 10.76
C ALA A 216 5.96 4.98 11.15
N LYS A 217 5.36 6.17 11.11
CA LYS A 217 5.97 7.45 11.42
C LYS A 217 6.65 7.40 12.79
N LYS A 218 7.78 8.05 12.93
CA LYS A 218 8.50 8.11 14.21
C LYS A 218 7.60 8.70 15.32
N GLY A 219 7.49 7.97 16.42
CA GLY A 219 6.71 8.39 17.59
C GLY A 219 5.25 7.91 17.61
N VAL A 220 4.72 7.34 16.53
CA VAL A 220 3.39 6.72 16.57
C VAL A 220 3.42 5.39 17.33
N PRO A 221 2.29 4.96 17.93
CA PRO A 221 2.20 3.65 18.56
C PRO A 221 2.57 2.51 17.62
N PHE A 222 3.35 1.55 18.09
CA PHE A 222 3.69 0.36 17.33
C PHE A 222 3.60 -0.89 18.22
N MET A 223 3.10 -1.98 17.63
CA MET A 223 3.05 -3.30 18.26
C MET A 223 3.33 -4.35 17.18
N PRO A 224 4.29 -5.27 17.40
CA PRO A 224 4.53 -6.36 16.48
C PRO A 224 3.28 -7.23 16.28
N PHE A 225 2.98 -7.57 15.03
CA PHE A 225 1.95 -8.57 14.70
C PHE A 225 2.55 -9.96 14.61
N VAL A 226 3.78 -10.06 14.07
CA VAL A 226 4.54 -11.30 14.01
C VAL A 226 5.60 -11.27 15.11
N HIS A 227 5.49 -12.19 16.08
CA HIS A 227 6.38 -12.28 17.24
C HIS A 227 7.54 -13.26 16.98
N GLY A 228 8.73 -12.98 17.57
CA GLY A 228 9.92 -13.84 17.45
C GLY A 228 11.23 -13.07 17.71
N GLY A 229 12.21 -13.20 16.81
CA GLY A 229 13.50 -12.51 16.92
C GLY A 229 13.42 -11.00 16.66
N GLU A 230 14.55 -10.32 16.86
CA GLU A 230 14.62 -8.84 16.84
C GLU A 230 14.80 -8.22 15.43
N GLN A 231 14.44 -8.96 14.36
CA GLN A 231 14.45 -8.39 13.02
C GLN A 231 13.56 -7.14 12.96
N GLU A 232 13.81 -6.26 12.00
CA GLU A 232 13.11 -4.98 11.88
C GLU A 232 13.07 -4.19 13.19
N HIS A 233 14.16 -4.24 13.97
CA HIS A 233 14.26 -3.60 15.30
C HIS A 233 13.16 -4.04 16.27
N GLY A 234 12.79 -5.32 16.25
CA GLY A 234 11.72 -5.90 17.07
C GLY A 234 10.31 -5.59 16.58
N ARG A 235 10.16 -4.92 15.44
CA ARG A 235 8.84 -4.59 14.87
C ARG A 235 8.20 -5.73 14.10
N ARG A 236 9.02 -6.60 13.49
CA ARG A 236 8.55 -7.76 12.72
C ARG A 236 9.59 -8.86 12.75
N ALA A 237 9.29 -9.94 13.42
CA ALA A 237 10.18 -11.08 13.56
C ALA A 237 10.23 -11.94 12.30
N GLY A 238 11.25 -12.80 12.21
CA GLY A 238 11.48 -13.75 11.13
C GLY A 238 12.66 -13.37 10.24
N THR A 239 13.39 -14.36 9.80
CA THR A 239 14.57 -14.19 8.93
C THR A 239 14.21 -13.37 7.70
N TYR A 240 15.06 -12.41 7.35
CA TYR A 240 14.87 -11.57 6.17
C TYR A 240 14.81 -12.38 4.88
N ASN A 241 13.80 -12.13 4.07
CA ASN A 241 13.78 -12.55 2.66
C ASN A 241 14.66 -11.57 1.85
N THR A 242 15.97 -11.68 2.00
CA THR A 242 16.95 -10.72 1.47
C THR A 242 16.77 -10.49 -0.02
N ALA A 243 16.53 -11.56 -0.79
CA ALA A 243 16.38 -11.46 -2.25
C ALA A 243 15.12 -10.70 -2.65
N ALA A 244 13.97 -11.02 -2.05
CA ALA A 244 12.74 -10.30 -2.36
C ALA A 244 12.77 -8.84 -1.85
N ILE A 245 13.38 -8.58 -0.69
CA ILE A 245 13.54 -7.23 -0.16
C ILE A 245 14.44 -6.40 -1.09
N TYR A 246 15.57 -6.96 -1.54
CA TYR A 246 16.45 -6.28 -2.49
C TYR A 246 15.76 -6.02 -3.83
N GLY A 247 15.03 -7.02 -4.35
CA GLY A 247 14.20 -6.87 -5.55
C GLY A 247 13.13 -5.77 -5.41
N LEU A 248 12.51 -5.65 -4.23
CA LEU A 248 11.59 -4.55 -3.92
C LEU A 248 12.28 -3.17 -3.99
N GLY A 249 13.51 -3.06 -3.47
CA GLY A 249 14.32 -1.85 -3.56
C GLY A 249 14.64 -1.46 -5.01
N ILE A 250 14.94 -2.43 -5.88
CA ILE A 250 15.13 -2.19 -7.32
C ILE A 250 13.83 -1.73 -7.98
N ALA A 251 12.70 -2.38 -7.67
CA ALA A 251 11.38 -1.97 -8.16
C ALA A 251 11.01 -0.55 -7.71
N ALA A 252 11.34 -0.18 -6.46
CA ALA A 252 11.12 1.17 -5.94
C ALA A 252 11.90 2.22 -6.72
N LYS A 253 13.17 1.94 -7.06
CA LYS A 253 13.96 2.84 -7.90
C LYS A 253 13.38 2.98 -9.30
N LEU A 254 13.00 1.88 -9.96
CA LEU A 254 12.38 1.92 -11.28
C LEU A 254 11.07 2.72 -11.27
N ALA A 255 10.26 2.55 -10.22
CA ALA A 255 9.01 3.30 -10.06
C ALA A 255 9.23 4.81 -9.93
N MET A 256 10.28 5.25 -9.22
CA MET A 256 10.65 6.67 -9.13
C MET A 256 11.12 7.22 -10.48
N ASP A 257 12.04 6.51 -11.13
CA ASP A 257 12.70 6.97 -12.34
C ASP A 257 11.72 7.01 -13.54
N GLY A 258 10.73 6.11 -13.58
CA GLY A 258 9.80 5.91 -14.70
C GLY A 258 8.44 6.57 -14.56
N LEU A 259 8.08 7.11 -13.40
CA LEU A 259 6.71 7.50 -13.04
C LEU A 259 6.00 8.37 -14.07
N GLU A 260 6.64 9.42 -14.54
CA GLU A 260 6.04 10.38 -15.49
C GLU A 260 5.83 9.77 -16.88
N GLN A 261 6.86 9.10 -17.40
CA GLN A 261 6.83 8.52 -18.73
C GLN A 261 5.84 7.35 -18.81
N GLU A 262 5.83 6.50 -17.81
CA GLU A 262 4.90 5.36 -17.72
C GLU A 262 3.45 5.84 -17.62
N ASN A 263 3.17 6.79 -16.75
CA ASN A 263 1.84 7.36 -16.61
C ASN A 263 1.31 7.99 -17.90
N LYS A 264 2.14 8.73 -18.62
CA LYS A 264 1.76 9.30 -19.91
C LYS A 264 1.41 8.22 -20.94
N MET A 265 2.21 7.16 -20.98
CA MET A 265 1.97 6.02 -21.89
C MET A 265 0.70 5.26 -21.52
N LEU A 266 0.55 4.91 -20.24
CA LEU A 266 -0.60 4.14 -19.75
C LEU A 266 -1.91 4.92 -19.94
N TRP A 267 -1.90 6.22 -19.66
CA TRP A 267 -3.06 7.08 -19.89
C TRP A 267 -3.50 7.07 -21.36
N ALA A 268 -2.56 7.26 -22.28
CA ALA A 268 -2.86 7.25 -23.72
C ALA A 268 -3.43 5.90 -24.20
N MET A 269 -2.88 4.79 -23.68
CA MET A 269 -3.35 3.44 -24.01
C MET A 269 -4.75 3.16 -23.39
N ARG A 270 -4.97 3.56 -22.14
CA ARG A 270 -6.26 3.47 -21.44
C ARG A 270 -7.35 4.23 -22.19
N GLU A 271 -7.09 5.48 -22.53
CA GLU A 271 -8.08 6.31 -23.25
C GLU A 271 -8.41 5.73 -24.63
N ARG A 272 -7.39 5.28 -25.38
CA ARG A 272 -7.62 4.60 -26.64
C ARG A 272 -8.52 3.35 -26.49
N LEU A 273 -8.28 2.56 -25.42
CA LEU A 273 -9.12 1.39 -25.14
C LEU A 273 -10.53 1.80 -24.76
N ARG A 274 -10.69 2.76 -23.85
CA ARG A 274 -11.98 3.31 -23.42
C ARG A 274 -12.82 3.81 -24.59
N GLU A 275 -12.23 4.67 -25.43
CA GLU A 275 -12.91 5.22 -26.59
C GLU A 275 -13.31 4.14 -27.61
N GLY A 276 -12.42 3.15 -27.83
CA GLY A 276 -12.70 2.02 -28.70
C GLY A 276 -13.89 1.18 -28.22
N ILE A 277 -13.95 0.88 -26.91
CA ILE A 277 -15.04 0.12 -26.29
C ILE A 277 -16.36 0.89 -26.37
N VAL A 278 -16.38 2.14 -25.91
CA VAL A 278 -17.60 2.98 -25.90
C VAL A 278 -18.15 3.20 -27.31
N LYS A 279 -17.27 3.30 -28.32
CA LYS A 279 -17.69 3.45 -29.73
C LYS A 279 -18.25 2.15 -30.32
N ALA A 280 -17.69 1.01 -29.95
CA ALA A 280 -18.01 -0.28 -30.56
C ALA A 280 -19.18 -1.02 -29.90
N ILE A 281 -19.44 -0.78 -28.63
CA ILE A 281 -20.41 -1.53 -27.82
C ILE A 281 -21.45 -0.56 -27.26
N PRO A 282 -22.76 -0.79 -27.51
CA PRO A 282 -23.83 0.05 -26.97
C PRO A 282 -24.03 -0.20 -25.46
N ASN A 283 -24.53 0.81 -24.76
CA ASN A 283 -24.89 0.76 -23.34
C ASN A 283 -23.74 0.48 -22.36
N VAL A 284 -22.50 0.72 -22.77
CA VAL A 284 -21.34 0.59 -21.88
C VAL A 284 -21.33 1.72 -20.86
N VAL A 285 -21.11 1.37 -19.60
CA VAL A 285 -20.86 2.32 -18.51
C VAL A 285 -19.41 2.23 -18.09
N VAL A 286 -18.72 3.37 -18.10
CA VAL A 286 -17.36 3.48 -17.54
C VAL A 286 -17.50 3.82 -16.05
N ASN A 287 -17.06 2.92 -15.19
CA ASN A 287 -17.19 3.03 -13.74
C ASN A 287 -16.04 3.90 -13.15
N GLY A 288 -16.30 4.47 -11.98
CA GLY A 288 -15.34 5.28 -11.24
C GLY A 288 -15.13 6.69 -11.80
N SER A 289 -14.23 7.44 -11.15
CA SER A 289 -13.85 8.79 -11.58
C SER A 289 -13.06 8.75 -12.88
N GLN A 290 -13.33 9.69 -13.80
CA GLN A 290 -12.54 9.84 -15.02
C GLN A 290 -11.46 10.93 -14.87
N GLU A 291 -11.56 11.78 -13.86
CA GLU A 291 -10.60 12.86 -13.58
C GLU A 291 -9.59 12.45 -12.50
N HIS A 292 -10.06 11.72 -11.49
CA HIS A 292 -9.27 11.28 -10.34
C HIS A 292 -9.16 9.76 -10.34
N CYS A 293 -8.44 9.21 -11.33
CA CYS A 293 -8.23 7.76 -11.46
C CYS A 293 -6.78 7.41 -11.78
N LEU A 294 -6.40 6.20 -11.39
CA LEU A 294 -5.11 5.62 -11.75
C LEU A 294 -5.01 5.45 -13.27
N THR A 295 -3.88 5.83 -13.82
CA THR A 295 -3.64 5.93 -15.27
C THR A 295 -3.76 4.61 -16.04
N GLY A 296 -3.51 3.48 -15.37
CA GLY A 296 -3.56 2.14 -15.97
C GLY A 296 -4.83 1.35 -15.67
N THR A 297 -5.82 1.94 -14.97
CA THR A 297 -7.05 1.23 -14.58
C THR A 297 -8.24 1.70 -15.41
N LEU A 298 -8.97 0.75 -15.98
CA LEU A 298 -10.24 0.98 -16.68
C LEU A 298 -11.24 -0.08 -16.25
N ASP A 299 -12.32 0.36 -15.60
CA ASP A 299 -13.44 -0.47 -15.20
C ASP A 299 -14.66 -0.14 -16.06
N VAL A 300 -15.25 -1.15 -16.70
CA VAL A 300 -16.38 -1.01 -17.60
C VAL A 300 -17.43 -2.09 -17.35
N SER A 301 -18.68 -1.68 -17.37
CA SER A 301 -19.85 -2.57 -17.34
C SER A 301 -20.50 -2.60 -18.71
N PHE A 302 -20.92 -3.83 -19.14
CA PHE A 302 -21.55 -4.09 -20.43
C PHE A 302 -23.03 -4.43 -20.24
#